data_8b3994f2926dc9a9b6b2f1533586933d
#
_entry.id   8b3994f2926dc9a9b6b2f1533586933d
#
_cell.length_a   1.000
_cell.length_b   1.000
_cell.length_c   1.000
_cell.angle_alpha   90.00
_cell.angle_beta   90.00
_cell.angle_gamma   90.00
#
_symmetry.space_group_name_H-M   'P 1'
#
loop_
_entity.id
_entity.type
_entity.pdbx_description
1 polymer ?
#
loop_
_entity_poly.entity_id
_entity_poly.type
_entity_poly.pdbx_seq_one_letter_code
_entity_poly.pdbx_strand_id
1 'polypeptide(L)'
;QQEAAGQAAPAVLSPAAEAKAGGYFADWVMTSAPDFFTQTSADVTIKTTLDQRIQTAAEDGLRWVFENKVRQGSKAQAAVVVMSADGAVRGMVGGRKTKVTGAFNRATQAKRQTGSAFKPFVYAAALELGYSPYDRVEDARYCMDIPGSGQWCPENYDRKFHGQVTMTDALKRSYNVPAVKISESVGRDIVRQVATRFGIDYDLAEGPALALGASEST
;
A
#
# COMPACT_ATOMS: atom_id res chain seq x y z
N GLN A 1 -24.47 -1.43 -39.15
CA GLN A 1 -25.08 -0.31 -38.40
C GLN A 1 -24.51 -0.37 -36.99
N GLN A 2 -23.45 0.45 -36.73
CA GLN A 2 -22.93 0.70 -35.39
C GLN A 2 -23.74 1.85 -34.79
N GLU A 3 -24.52 1.55 -33.77
CA GLU A 3 -25.13 2.58 -32.91
C GLU A 3 -24.02 3.39 -32.22
N ALA A 4 -23.95 4.65 -32.55
CA ALA A 4 -23.14 5.60 -31.83
C ALA A 4 -23.73 5.80 -30.43
N ALA A 5 -23.10 5.20 -29.41
CA ALA A 5 -23.40 5.51 -28.02
C ALA A 5 -23.15 7.01 -27.82
N GLY A 6 -24.21 7.75 -27.55
CA GLY A 6 -24.17 9.19 -27.30
C GLY A 6 -23.21 9.50 -26.15
N GLN A 7 -22.11 10.14 -26.47
CA GLN A 7 -21.21 10.68 -25.47
C GLN A 7 -21.94 11.81 -24.74
N ALA A 8 -22.26 11.61 -23.49
CA ALA A 8 -22.72 12.70 -22.63
C ALA A 8 -21.64 13.80 -22.61
N ALA A 9 -22.06 15.04 -22.82
CA ALA A 9 -21.14 16.18 -22.75
C ALA A 9 -20.38 16.19 -21.42
N PRO A 10 -19.08 16.48 -21.43
CA PRO A 10 -18.29 16.51 -20.21
C PRO A 10 -18.86 17.56 -19.24
N ALA A 11 -19.15 17.13 -18.02
CA ALA A 11 -19.61 18.05 -16.99
C ALA A 11 -18.42 18.90 -16.53
N VAL A 12 -18.48 20.21 -16.74
CA VAL A 12 -17.56 21.17 -16.13
C VAL A 12 -17.83 21.19 -14.63
N LEU A 13 -16.92 20.67 -13.84
CA LEU A 13 -17.03 20.70 -12.38
C LEU A 13 -16.80 22.13 -11.89
N SER A 14 -17.81 22.74 -11.28
CA SER A 14 -17.62 24.00 -10.55
C SER A 14 -16.75 23.77 -9.30
N PRO A 15 -16.06 24.77 -8.74
CA PRO A 15 -15.29 24.67 -7.50
C PRO A 15 -16.08 24.03 -6.33
N ALA A 16 -17.39 24.22 -6.29
CA ALA A 16 -18.28 23.58 -5.31
C ALA A 16 -18.53 22.10 -5.60
N ALA A 17 -18.43 21.67 -6.86
CA ALA A 17 -18.54 20.27 -7.26
C ALA A 17 -17.19 19.55 -7.06
N GLU A 18 -16.07 20.23 -7.22
CA GLU A 18 -14.72 19.71 -6.87
C GLU A 18 -14.64 19.37 -5.39
N ALA A 19 -15.15 20.22 -4.51
CA ALA A 19 -15.22 19.94 -3.06
C ALA A 19 -16.12 18.74 -2.69
N LYS A 20 -17.01 18.33 -3.60
CA LYS A 20 -17.88 17.15 -3.43
C LYS A 20 -17.28 15.87 -4.04
N ALA A 21 -16.31 15.99 -4.92
CA ALA A 21 -15.87 14.92 -5.81
C ALA A 21 -14.62 14.15 -5.32
N GLY A 22 -14.29 14.20 -4.03
CA GLY A 22 -13.12 13.47 -3.49
C GLY A 22 -11.82 14.24 -3.72
N GLY A 23 -11.59 15.33 -2.97
CA GLY A 23 -10.43 16.21 -3.12
C GLY A 23 -9.09 15.49 -3.13
N TYR A 24 -8.88 14.50 -2.27
CA TYR A 24 -7.64 13.70 -2.25
C TYR A 24 -7.37 12.95 -3.56
N PHE A 25 -8.39 12.42 -4.19
CA PHE A 25 -8.25 11.74 -5.47
C PHE A 25 -7.92 12.74 -6.58
N ALA A 26 -8.63 13.86 -6.62
CA ALA A 26 -8.39 14.92 -7.61
C ALA A 26 -6.98 15.49 -7.47
N ASP A 27 -6.56 15.84 -6.24
CA ASP A 27 -5.21 16.33 -5.95
C ASP A 27 -4.13 15.32 -6.38
N TRP A 28 -4.36 14.02 -6.13
CA TRP A 28 -3.45 12.97 -6.57
C TRP A 28 -3.35 12.86 -8.09
N VAL A 29 -4.46 12.91 -8.80
CA VAL A 29 -4.47 12.91 -10.28
C VAL A 29 -3.70 14.12 -10.82
N MET A 30 -3.94 15.31 -10.25
CA MET A 30 -3.25 16.54 -10.67
C MET A 30 -1.75 16.49 -10.42
N THR A 31 -1.30 15.85 -9.33
CA THR A 31 0.13 15.70 -9.03
C THR A 31 0.81 14.56 -9.81
N SER A 32 0.05 13.55 -10.22
CA SER A 32 0.59 12.38 -10.93
C SER A 32 0.66 12.57 -12.46
N ALA A 33 0.01 13.58 -12.99
CA ALA A 33 -0.07 13.84 -14.43
C ALA A 33 0.35 15.26 -14.84
N PRO A 34 1.45 15.83 -14.29
CA PRO A 34 1.85 17.21 -14.58
C PRO A 34 2.13 17.44 -16.06
N ASP A 35 2.67 16.44 -16.79
CA ASP A 35 3.10 16.58 -18.18
C ASP A 35 1.93 16.74 -19.16
N PHE A 36 0.73 16.31 -18.80
CA PHE A 36 -0.46 16.48 -19.63
C PHE A 36 -1.00 17.92 -19.63
N PHE A 37 -0.64 18.73 -18.64
CA PHE A 37 -1.19 20.08 -18.45
C PHE A 37 -0.29 21.19 -18.96
N THR A 38 1.00 20.93 -19.16
CA THR A 38 1.99 21.97 -19.53
C THR A 38 2.03 22.29 -21.01
N GLN A 39 1.39 21.48 -21.87
CA GLN A 39 1.50 21.60 -23.32
C GLN A 39 0.32 22.28 -24.03
N THR A 40 -0.71 22.67 -23.30
CA THR A 40 -1.92 23.27 -23.92
C THR A 40 -2.46 24.44 -23.10
N SER A 41 -2.84 25.50 -23.79
CA SER A 41 -3.59 26.64 -23.21
C SER A 41 -5.11 26.43 -23.27
N ALA A 42 -5.56 25.26 -23.72
CA ALA A 42 -6.98 24.92 -23.82
C ALA A 42 -7.48 24.20 -22.56
N ASP A 43 -8.80 24.30 -22.34
CA ASP A 43 -9.46 23.53 -21.29
C ASP A 43 -9.30 22.04 -21.55
N VAL A 44 -8.91 21.28 -20.51
CA VAL A 44 -8.67 19.85 -20.59
C VAL A 44 -9.69 19.10 -19.73
N THR A 45 -10.33 18.09 -20.31
CA THR A 45 -11.19 17.16 -19.57
C THR A 45 -10.44 15.86 -19.29
N ILE A 46 -10.26 15.51 -18.02
CA ILE A 46 -9.61 14.26 -17.60
C ILE A 46 -10.67 13.26 -17.21
N LYS A 47 -10.75 12.15 -17.97
CA LYS A 47 -11.58 11.01 -17.62
C LYS A 47 -10.79 10.11 -16.66
N THR A 48 -11.25 10.01 -15.43
CA THR A 48 -10.59 9.23 -14.36
C THR A 48 -11.30 7.91 -14.09
N THR A 49 -10.71 7.11 -13.20
CA THR A 49 -11.28 5.84 -12.72
C THR A 49 -12.13 6.00 -11.45
N LEU A 50 -12.30 7.21 -10.95
CA LEU A 50 -13.09 7.50 -9.74
C LEU A 50 -14.53 6.99 -9.90
N ASP A 51 -15.01 6.22 -8.91
CA ASP A 51 -16.43 5.89 -8.75
C ASP A 51 -16.99 6.66 -7.56
N GLN A 52 -17.91 7.59 -7.83
CA GLN A 52 -18.47 8.47 -6.81
C GLN A 52 -19.18 7.72 -5.67
N ARG A 53 -19.78 6.58 -5.96
CA ARG A 53 -20.47 5.75 -4.94
C ARG A 53 -19.45 5.10 -4.01
N ILE A 54 -18.35 4.59 -4.58
CA ILE A 54 -17.24 3.98 -3.81
C ILE A 54 -16.54 5.05 -2.99
N GLN A 55 -16.27 6.23 -3.57
CA GLN A 55 -15.67 7.35 -2.87
C GLN A 55 -16.50 7.77 -1.66
N THR A 56 -17.80 7.96 -1.86
CA THR A 56 -18.72 8.34 -0.78
C THR A 56 -18.76 7.27 0.32
N ALA A 57 -18.83 5.99 -0.06
CA ALA A 57 -18.83 4.90 0.90
C ALA A 57 -17.52 4.85 1.73
N ALA A 58 -16.37 5.10 1.11
CA ALA A 58 -15.08 5.15 1.79
C ALA A 58 -15.01 6.34 2.78
N GLU A 59 -15.49 7.52 2.37
CA GLU A 59 -15.56 8.71 3.23
C GLU A 59 -16.49 8.51 4.42
N ASP A 60 -17.68 7.98 4.18
CA ASP A 60 -18.67 7.72 5.22
C ASP A 60 -18.21 6.62 6.17
N GLY A 61 -17.62 5.55 5.65
CA GLY A 61 -17.05 4.47 6.46
C GLY A 61 -15.93 4.97 7.37
N LEU A 62 -15.02 5.78 6.85
CA LEU A 62 -13.95 6.37 7.64
C LEU A 62 -14.50 7.29 8.73
N ARG A 63 -15.45 8.16 8.39
CA ARG A 63 -16.11 9.05 9.33
C ARG A 63 -16.79 8.26 10.45
N TRP A 64 -17.57 7.25 10.09
CA TRP A 64 -18.28 6.40 11.05
C TRP A 64 -17.33 5.72 12.05
N VAL A 65 -16.19 5.20 11.58
CA VAL A 65 -15.17 4.58 12.45
C VAL A 65 -14.64 5.60 13.46
N PHE A 66 -14.29 6.81 13.00
CA PHE A 66 -13.76 7.84 13.91
C PHE A 66 -14.79 8.38 14.92
N GLU A 67 -16.05 8.43 14.53
CA GLU A 67 -17.13 8.88 15.41
C GLU A 67 -17.54 7.82 16.44
N ASN A 68 -17.50 6.52 16.07
CA ASN A 68 -18.10 5.46 16.88
C ASN A 68 -17.07 4.49 17.49
N LYS A 69 -15.85 4.38 16.96
CA LYS A 69 -14.86 3.39 17.39
C LYS A 69 -13.57 4.00 17.92
N VAL A 70 -13.30 5.25 17.62
CA VAL A 70 -12.07 5.93 18.02
C VAL A 70 -12.37 6.81 19.23
N ARG A 71 -11.52 6.72 20.27
CA ARG A 71 -11.65 7.54 21.49
C ARG A 71 -11.70 9.03 21.13
N GLN A 72 -12.64 9.75 21.74
CA GLN A 72 -12.73 11.21 21.60
C GLN A 72 -11.42 11.89 21.99
N GLY A 73 -10.99 12.88 21.21
CA GLY A 73 -9.71 13.58 21.39
C GLY A 73 -8.49 12.83 20.81
N SER A 74 -8.67 11.62 20.24
CA SER A 74 -7.59 10.90 19.58
C SER A 74 -7.01 11.69 18.41
N LYS A 75 -5.67 11.73 18.32
CA LYS A 75 -4.90 12.31 17.20
C LYS A 75 -4.67 11.31 16.07
N ALA A 76 -5.18 10.08 16.18
CA ALA A 76 -5.05 9.06 15.16
C ALA A 76 -5.57 9.57 13.82
N GLN A 77 -4.90 9.15 12.74
CA GLN A 77 -5.27 9.42 11.36
C GLN A 77 -5.40 8.08 10.62
N ALA A 78 -6.11 8.10 9.51
CA ALA A 78 -6.18 6.95 8.63
C ALA A 78 -6.30 7.42 7.19
N ALA A 79 -5.98 6.54 6.26
CA ALA A 79 -6.22 6.70 4.84
C ALA A 79 -6.91 5.44 4.30
N VAL A 80 -7.65 5.59 3.21
CA VAL A 80 -8.32 4.49 2.52
C VAL A 80 -8.05 4.63 1.03
N VAL A 81 -7.62 3.54 0.40
CA VAL A 81 -7.55 3.40 -1.05
C VAL A 81 -8.45 2.23 -1.43
N VAL A 82 -9.36 2.45 -2.36
CA VAL A 82 -10.22 1.40 -2.90
C VAL A 82 -9.85 1.18 -4.36
N MET A 83 -9.50 -0.05 -4.68
CA MET A 83 -9.02 -0.44 -5.99
C MET A 83 -9.84 -1.63 -6.50
N SER A 84 -10.13 -1.64 -7.79
CA SER A 84 -10.74 -2.80 -8.46
C SER A 84 -9.66 -3.83 -8.85
N ALA A 85 -10.08 -5.04 -9.21
CA ALA A 85 -9.17 -6.15 -9.50
C ALA A 85 -8.23 -5.89 -10.70
N ASP A 86 -8.60 -4.96 -11.58
CA ASP A 86 -7.78 -4.48 -12.70
C ASP A 86 -6.73 -3.43 -12.32
N GLY A 87 -6.61 -3.12 -11.01
CA GLY A 87 -5.66 -2.13 -10.49
C GLY A 87 -6.15 -0.68 -10.53
N ALA A 88 -7.35 -0.41 -11.06
CA ALA A 88 -7.87 0.95 -11.13
C ALA A 88 -8.30 1.46 -9.75
N VAL A 89 -7.78 2.61 -9.32
CA VAL A 89 -8.19 3.28 -8.07
C VAL A 89 -9.59 3.86 -8.27
N ARG A 90 -10.55 3.41 -7.48
CA ARG A 90 -11.96 3.77 -7.52
C ARG A 90 -12.36 4.79 -6.45
N GLY A 91 -11.56 4.90 -5.41
CA GLY A 91 -11.76 5.87 -4.33
C GLY A 91 -10.49 6.06 -3.52
N MET A 92 -10.31 7.28 -3.00
CA MET A 92 -9.16 7.62 -2.18
C MET A 92 -9.54 8.63 -1.09
N VAL A 93 -9.20 8.32 0.14
CA VAL A 93 -9.40 9.20 1.30
C VAL A 93 -8.07 9.31 2.05
N GLY A 94 -7.45 10.48 2.01
CA GLY A 94 -6.10 10.70 2.59
C GLY A 94 -6.10 11.15 4.05
N GLY A 95 -7.24 11.22 4.72
CA GLY A 95 -7.31 11.65 6.12
C GLY A 95 -8.72 11.79 6.66
N ARG A 96 -8.83 12.10 7.95
CA ARG A 96 -10.13 12.28 8.65
C ARG A 96 -11.00 13.40 8.06
N LYS A 97 -10.37 14.44 7.54
CA LYS A 97 -11.09 15.52 6.83
C LYS A 97 -11.25 15.07 5.38
N THR A 98 -12.45 14.66 5.02
CA THR A 98 -12.72 14.02 3.73
C THR A 98 -12.99 15.00 2.59
N LYS A 99 -13.43 16.23 2.91
CA LYS A 99 -13.80 17.26 1.93
C LYS A 99 -12.82 18.43 1.97
N VAL A 100 -11.58 18.16 1.57
CA VAL A 100 -10.49 19.15 1.55
C VAL A 100 -9.69 19.03 0.27
N THR A 101 -9.20 20.15 -0.24
CA THR A 101 -8.28 20.25 -1.37
C THR A 101 -6.92 20.72 -0.86
N GLY A 102 -5.82 20.26 -1.47
CA GLY A 102 -4.47 20.63 -1.07
C GLY A 102 -4.04 20.11 0.31
N ALA A 103 -4.81 19.22 0.91
CA ALA A 103 -4.46 18.64 2.20
C ALA A 103 -3.44 17.50 2.06
N PHE A 104 -2.63 17.31 3.12
CA PHE A 104 -1.67 16.20 3.18
C PHE A 104 -2.38 14.86 2.99
N ASN A 105 -2.11 14.21 1.86
CA ASN A 105 -2.70 12.94 1.46
C ASN A 105 -1.90 11.77 2.03
N ARG A 106 -2.38 11.16 3.08
CA ARG A 106 -1.68 10.06 3.75
C ARG A 106 -1.62 8.77 2.92
N ALA A 107 -2.48 8.64 1.92
CA ALA A 107 -2.43 7.49 1.02
C ALA A 107 -1.22 7.53 0.07
N THR A 108 -0.68 8.74 -0.21
CA THR A 108 0.38 8.93 -1.20
C THR A 108 1.60 9.69 -0.68
N GLN A 109 1.52 10.28 0.50
CA GLN A 109 2.58 11.14 1.04
C GLN A 109 3.08 10.73 2.43
N ALA A 110 2.31 9.93 3.19
CA ALA A 110 2.70 9.52 4.53
C ALA A 110 3.60 8.30 4.50
N LYS A 111 4.90 8.52 4.47
CA LYS A 111 5.88 7.44 4.63
C LYS A 111 5.75 6.79 6.00
N ARG A 112 5.56 5.49 6.02
CA ARG A 112 5.42 4.67 7.22
C ARG A 112 6.09 3.32 7.01
N GLN A 113 6.60 2.73 8.08
CA GLN A 113 7.05 1.35 8.04
C GLN A 113 5.90 0.46 7.63
N THR A 114 6.13 -0.34 6.59
CA THR A 114 5.12 -1.24 6.04
C THR A 114 4.82 -2.41 6.97
N GLY A 115 5.77 -2.73 7.85
CA GLY A 115 5.65 -3.87 8.73
C GLY A 115 5.36 -5.16 7.95
N SER A 116 4.52 -6.01 8.48
CA SER A 116 4.17 -7.29 7.84
C SER A 116 3.47 -7.19 6.49
N ALA A 117 3.03 -6.00 6.07
CA ALA A 117 2.52 -5.79 4.71
C ALA A 117 3.63 -5.94 3.65
N PHE A 118 4.90 -5.89 4.04
CA PHE A 118 6.03 -6.14 3.14
C PHE A 118 6.27 -7.63 2.86
N LYS A 119 5.84 -8.54 3.73
CA LYS A 119 6.10 -9.99 3.58
C LYS A 119 5.67 -10.57 2.22
N PRO A 120 4.54 -10.19 1.60
CA PRO A 120 4.18 -10.67 0.27
C PRO A 120 5.32 -10.56 -0.77
N PHE A 121 6.13 -9.51 -0.72
CA PHE A 121 7.26 -9.32 -1.65
C PHE A 121 8.39 -10.33 -1.39
N VAL A 122 8.64 -10.70 -0.13
CA VAL A 122 9.60 -11.74 0.24
C VAL A 122 9.16 -13.08 -0.33
N TYR A 123 7.87 -13.42 -0.16
CA TYR A 123 7.33 -14.68 -0.67
C TYR A 123 7.21 -14.68 -2.19
N ALA A 124 6.88 -13.56 -2.83
CA ALA A 124 6.90 -13.42 -4.28
C ALA A 124 8.30 -13.67 -4.84
N ALA A 125 9.33 -13.11 -4.23
CA ALA A 125 10.72 -13.34 -4.61
C ALA A 125 11.11 -14.83 -4.49
N ALA A 126 10.66 -15.52 -3.45
CA ALA A 126 10.89 -16.96 -3.31
C ALA A 126 10.19 -17.76 -4.42
N LEU A 127 8.94 -17.42 -4.73
CA LEU A 127 8.20 -18.10 -5.82
C LEU A 127 8.85 -17.89 -7.18
N GLU A 128 9.39 -16.71 -7.48
CA GLU A 128 10.12 -16.44 -8.71
C GLU A 128 11.41 -17.28 -8.85
N LEU A 129 12.03 -17.64 -7.75
CA LEU A 129 13.19 -18.54 -7.70
C LEU A 129 12.82 -20.03 -7.70
N GLY A 130 11.54 -20.37 -7.88
CA GLY A 130 11.05 -21.74 -7.99
C GLY A 130 10.67 -22.40 -6.68
N TYR A 131 10.62 -21.66 -5.57
CA TYR A 131 10.05 -22.19 -4.33
C TYR A 131 8.55 -22.46 -4.50
N SER A 132 8.07 -23.48 -3.82
CA SER A 132 6.64 -23.83 -3.79
C SER A 132 5.94 -23.22 -2.56
N PRO A 133 4.67 -22.81 -2.66
CA PRO A 133 3.87 -22.46 -1.48
C PRO A 133 3.80 -23.54 -0.40
N TYR A 134 4.06 -24.81 -0.78
CA TYR A 134 4.07 -25.98 0.10
C TYR A 134 5.45 -26.30 0.67
N ASP A 135 6.51 -25.64 0.22
CA ASP A 135 7.84 -25.81 0.78
C ASP A 135 7.84 -25.48 2.27
N ARG A 136 8.65 -26.21 3.02
CA ARG A 136 8.72 -26.06 4.46
C ARG A 136 9.86 -25.16 4.87
N VAL A 137 9.58 -24.31 5.83
CA VAL A 137 10.57 -23.48 6.50
C VAL A 137 10.46 -23.73 8.01
N GLU A 138 11.59 -23.83 8.67
CA GLU A 138 11.60 -24.02 10.10
C GLU A 138 11.41 -22.71 10.85
N ASP A 139 10.34 -22.63 11.64
CA ASP A 139 10.10 -21.55 12.60
C ASP A 139 10.71 -21.94 13.95
N ALA A 140 11.99 -21.66 14.12
CA ALA A 140 12.78 -21.88 15.32
C ALA A 140 13.69 -20.67 15.54
N ARG A 141 14.29 -20.58 16.74
CA ARG A 141 15.23 -19.50 17.05
C ARG A 141 16.27 -19.36 15.95
N TYR A 142 16.37 -18.15 15.42
CA TYR A 142 17.29 -17.80 14.35
C TYR A 142 17.96 -16.47 14.71
N CYS A 143 19.29 -16.47 14.73
CA CYS A 143 20.07 -15.28 15.07
C CYS A 143 21.12 -15.06 13.99
N MET A 144 21.44 -13.83 13.74
CA MET A 144 22.50 -13.43 12.82
C MET A 144 23.29 -12.25 13.40
N ASP A 145 24.57 -12.17 13.09
CA ASP A 145 25.40 -11.05 13.47
C ASP A 145 25.27 -9.92 12.45
N ILE A 146 24.88 -8.74 12.94
CA ILE A 146 24.73 -7.54 12.10
C ILE A 146 25.98 -6.67 12.30
N PRO A 147 26.74 -6.41 11.23
CA PRO A 147 27.91 -5.55 11.33
C PRO A 147 27.56 -4.21 11.99
N GLY A 148 28.30 -3.86 13.04
CA GLY A 148 28.10 -2.61 13.80
C GLY A 148 26.92 -2.59 14.78
N SER A 149 26.06 -3.63 14.79
CA SER A 149 24.87 -3.66 15.64
C SER A 149 24.80 -4.89 16.56
N GLY A 150 25.74 -5.84 16.40
CA GLY A 150 25.76 -7.06 17.19
C GLY A 150 24.76 -8.13 16.74
N GLN A 151 24.45 -9.06 17.63
CA GLN A 151 23.56 -10.18 17.30
C GLN A 151 22.10 -9.75 17.29
N TRP A 152 21.40 -10.09 16.22
CA TRP A 152 19.96 -9.86 16.06
C TRP A 152 19.21 -11.18 15.90
N CYS A 153 18.17 -11.37 16.71
CA CYS A 153 17.33 -12.55 16.71
C CYS A 153 15.87 -12.14 16.55
N PRO A 154 15.25 -12.32 15.37
CA PRO A 154 13.83 -12.00 15.20
C PRO A 154 12.95 -12.94 16.03
N GLU A 155 11.88 -12.39 16.58
CA GLU A 155 10.85 -13.13 17.29
C GLU A 155 9.50 -13.00 16.58
N ASN A 156 8.67 -14.03 16.69
CA ASN A 156 7.28 -13.97 16.29
C ASN A 156 6.48 -13.07 17.25
N TYR A 157 5.36 -12.55 16.78
CA TYR A 157 4.50 -11.63 17.57
C TYR A 157 4.01 -12.28 18.88
N ASP A 158 3.70 -13.58 18.84
CA ASP A 158 3.26 -14.38 19.98
C ASP A 158 4.42 -14.89 20.85
N ARG A 159 5.68 -14.57 20.52
CA ARG A 159 6.92 -15.01 21.19
C ARG A 159 7.10 -16.52 21.25
N LYS A 160 6.51 -17.25 20.29
CA LYS A 160 6.62 -18.71 20.18
C LYS A 160 7.23 -19.12 18.85
N PHE A 161 7.81 -20.32 18.82
CA PHE A 161 8.27 -20.96 17.62
C PHE A 161 7.36 -22.15 17.31
N HIS A 162 7.09 -22.39 16.03
CA HIS A 162 6.05 -23.33 15.57
C HIS A 162 6.63 -24.53 14.82
N GLY A 163 7.96 -24.68 14.78
CA GLY A 163 8.63 -25.78 14.12
C GLY A 163 8.50 -25.73 12.60
N GLN A 164 8.32 -26.86 11.96
CA GLN A 164 8.20 -26.95 10.50
C GLN A 164 6.83 -26.49 10.02
N VAL A 165 6.80 -25.36 9.32
CA VAL A 165 5.59 -24.78 8.72
C VAL A 165 5.73 -24.69 7.21
N THR A 166 4.61 -24.71 6.47
CA THR A 166 4.65 -24.40 5.04
C THR A 166 4.81 -22.88 4.81
N MET A 167 5.31 -22.48 3.63
CA MET A 167 5.37 -21.09 3.25
C MET A 167 3.97 -20.44 3.28
N THR A 168 2.94 -21.16 2.84
CA THR A 168 1.54 -20.72 2.93
C THR A 168 1.11 -20.42 4.36
N ASP A 169 1.36 -21.32 5.30
CA ASP A 169 0.99 -21.12 6.70
C ASP A 169 1.82 -20.02 7.34
N ALA A 170 3.09 -19.93 7.02
CA ALA A 170 3.98 -18.89 7.52
C ALA A 170 3.51 -17.47 7.09
N LEU A 171 3.14 -17.30 5.82
CA LEU A 171 2.59 -16.04 5.34
C LEU A 171 1.20 -15.76 5.94
N LYS A 172 0.29 -16.74 5.91
CA LYS A 172 -1.07 -16.62 6.46
C LYS A 172 -1.08 -16.21 7.92
N ARG A 173 -0.16 -16.74 8.73
CA ARG A 173 -0.01 -16.43 10.16
C ARG A 173 0.94 -15.28 10.42
N SER A 174 1.54 -14.75 9.37
CA SER A 174 2.49 -13.62 9.44
C SER A 174 3.68 -13.89 10.38
N TYR A 175 4.21 -15.10 10.38
CA TYR A 175 5.38 -15.42 11.18
C TYR A 175 6.60 -14.61 10.74
N ASN A 176 7.35 -14.10 11.70
CA ASN A 176 8.51 -13.24 11.43
C ASN A 176 9.75 -14.06 11.09
N VAL A 177 10.03 -15.10 11.88
CA VAL A 177 11.24 -15.91 11.70
C VAL A 177 11.27 -16.59 10.32
N PRO A 178 10.20 -17.27 9.88
CA PRO A 178 10.13 -17.80 8.52
C PRO A 178 10.35 -16.74 7.43
N ALA A 179 9.73 -15.56 7.56
CA ALA A 179 9.88 -14.49 6.56
C ALA A 179 11.35 -14.02 6.44
N VAL A 180 12.03 -13.87 7.58
CA VAL A 180 13.46 -13.52 7.60
C VAL A 180 14.30 -14.65 6.99
N LYS A 181 14.10 -15.90 7.38
CA LYS A 181 14.84 -17.06 6.81
C LYS A 181 14.66 -17.15 5.29
N ILE A 182 13.43 -16.98 4.80
CA ILE A 182 13.14 -16.98 3.36
C ILE A 182 13.88 -15.82 2.67
N SER A 183 13.80 -14.61 3.22
CA SER A 183 14.50 -13.45 2.68
C SER A 183 16.02 -13.64 2.58
N GLU A 184 16.62 -14.23 3.61
CA GLU A 184 18.05 -14.54 3.60
C GLU A 184 18.42 -15.64 2.58
N SER A 185 17.56 -16.65 2.44
CA SER A 185 17.74 -17.74 1.47
C SER A 185 17.62 -17.27 0.02
N VAL A 186 16.68 -16.37 -0.25
CA VAL A 186 16.41 -15.77 -1.57
C VAL A 186 17.48 -14.74 -1.92
N GLY A 187 17.95 -14.01 -0.92
CA GLY A 187 18.80 -12.83 -1.08
C GLY A 187 18.00 -11.53 -1.02
N ARG A 188 18.43 -10.65 -0.12
CA ARG A 188 17.76 -9.35 0.15
C ARG A 188 17.65 -8.48 -1.10
N ASP A 189 18.68 -8.48 -1.95
CA ASP A 189 18.69 -7.70 -3.20
C ASP A 189 17.60 -8.15 -4.16
N ILE A 190 17.35 -9.46 -4.24
CA ILE A 190 16.27 -10.01 -5.08
C ILE A 190 14.92 -9.58 -4.49
N VAL A 191 14.74 -9.63 -3.17
CA VAL A 191 13.52 -9.14 -2.51
C VAL A 191 13.29 -7.66 -2.80
N ARG A 192 14.35 -6.83 -2.73
CA ARG A 192 14.28 -5.39 -3.07
C ARG A 192 13.87 -5.18 -4.52
N GLN A 193 14.49 -5.90 -5.46
CA GLN A 193 14.15 -5.84 -6.88
C GLN A 193 12.70 -6.23 -7.15
N VAL A 194 12.20 -7.28 -6.50
CA VAL A 194 10.79 -7.68 -6.61
C VAL A 194 9.89 -6.57 -6.08
N ALA A 195 10.15 -6.04 -4.90
CA ALA A 195 9.36 -4.94 -4.33
C ALA A 195 9.34 -3.71 -5.25
N THR A 196 10.49 -3.34 -5.85
CA THR A 196 10.57 -2.24 -6.82
C THR A 196 9.73 -2.51 -8.08
N ARG A 197 9.74 -3.73 -8.60
CA ARG A 197 8.89 -4.11 -9.75
C ARG A 197 7.39 -4.04 -9.43
N PHE A 198 7.01 -4.18 -8.16
CA PHE A 198 5.65 -3.94 -7.69
C PHE A 198 5.35 -2.46 -7.40
N GLY A 199 6.28 -1.55 -7.71
CA GLY A 199 6.07 -0.11 -7.59
C GLY A 199 6.50 0.48 -6.24
N ILE A 200 7.17 -0.28 -5.38
CA ILE A 200 7.79 0.27 -4.16
C ILE A 200 9.14 0.86 -4.54
N ASP A 201 9.12 2.11 -4.94
CA ASP A 201 10.30 2.87 -5.37
C ASP A 201 10.81 3.78 -4.23
N TYR A 202 11.18 3.16 -3.11
CA TYR A 202 11.73 3.84 -1.95
C TYR A 202 13.06 3.20 -1.56
N ASP A 203 13.81 3.91 -0.73
CA ASP A 203 15.07 3.44 -0.18
C ASP A 203 14.81 2.29 0.81
N LEU A 204 14.84 1.07 0.28
CA LEU A 204 14.56 -0.14 1.02
C LEU A 204 15.77 -0.54 1.88
N ALA A 205 15.52 -0.95 3.11
CA ALA A 205 16.53 -1.40 4.05
C ALA A 205 17.45 -2.50 3.47
N GLU A 206 18.74 -2.42 3.74
CA GLU A 206 19.73 -3.41 3.32
C GLU A 206 19.87 -4.57 4.34
N GLY A 207 19.46 -4.32 5.58
CA GLY A 207 19.55 -5.27 6.67
C GLY A 207 18.43 -6.32 6.66
N PRO A 208 18.56 -7.37 7.49
CA PRO A 208 17.59 -8.47 7.54
C PRO A 208 16.19 -8.05 8.02
N ALA A 209 16.06 -6.90 8.66
CA ALA A 209 14.78 -6.32 9.04
C ALA A 209 13.94 -5.88 7.83
N LEU A 210 14.52 -5.85 6.61
CA LEU A 210 13.80 -5.69 5.34
C LEU A 210 12.58 -6.63 5.27
N ALA A 211 12.78 -7.91 5.58
CA ALA A 211 11.72 -8.93 5.54
C ALA A 211 10.52 -8.63 6.44
N LEU A 212 10.71 -7.78 7.44
CA LEU A 212 9.70 -7.36 8.41
C LEU A 212 9.13 -5.97 8.12
N GLY A 213 9.49 -5.39 6.97
CA GLY A 213 9.02 -4.08 6.54
C GLY A 213 9.55 -2.93 7.38
N ALA A 214 10.84 -2.96 7.72
CA ALA A 214 11.49 -1.87 8.44
C ALA A 214 11.62 -0.58 7.62
N SER A 215 11.51 -0.69 6.29
CA SER A 215 11.54 0.47 5.38
C SER A 215 10.21 1.23 5.41
N GLU A 216 10.32 2.54 5.18
CA GLU A 216 9.13 3.40 5.05
C GLU A 216 8.67 3.45 3.59
N SER A 217 7.36 3.33 3.39
CA SER A 217 6.67 3.48 2.10
C SER A 217 5.31 4.15 2.31
N THR A 218 4.70 4.58 1.21
CA THR A 218 3.32 5.11 1.18
C THR A 218 2.38 4.11 0.57
#